data_d4706014a230e90d21e29a1d86f6a9f5
#
_entry.id   d4706014a230e90d21e29a1d86f6a9f5
#
_cell.length_a   1.000
_cell.length_b   1.000
_cell.length_c   1.000
_cell.angle_alpha   90.00
_cell.angle_beta   90.00
_cell.angle_gamma   90.00
#
_symmetry.space_group_name_H-M   'P 1'
#
loop_
_entity.id
_entity.type
_entity.pdbx_description
1 polymer ?
#
loop_
_entity_poly.entity_id
_entity_poly.type
_entity_poly.pdbx_seq_one_letter_code
_entity_poly.pdbx_strand_id
1 'polypeptide(L)'
;MSDKIANLTKPLTTNVKLPILFGAILICATIASARAEETYKLTLKDHRFTPNELSVPTNERFTVEVENLDSTPAEFESGDLRIEKLVVGGGKITVKVRALKAGTYKFFDEYNPDTSGGTIVAVEAKPKE
;
A
#
# COMPACT_ATOMS: atom_id res chain seq x y z
N MET A 1 13.56 77.11 -57.98
CA MET A 1 14.56 76.78 -56.96
C MET A 1 13.93 75.93 -55.97
N SER A 2 14.18 74.67 -56.09
CA SER A 2 13.47 73.67 -55.33
C SER A 2 14.49 72.90 -54.59
N ASP A 3 14.53 73.06 -53.29
CA ASP A 3 15.35 72.24 -52.40
C ASP A 3 14.59 70.95 -52.10
N LYS A 4 15.05 69.89 -52.69
CA LYS A 4 14.57 68.56 -52.41
C LYS A 4 15.36 68.01 -51.24
N ILE A 5 14.75 68.04 -50.08
CA ILE A 5 15.25 67.30 -48.96
C ILE A 5 14.65 65.91 -49.06
N ALA A 6 15.44 65.00 -49.59
CA ALA A 6 15.09 63.58 -49.51
C ALA A 6 15.41 63.04 -48.11
N ASN A 7 14.38 62.93 -47.33
CA ASN A 7 14.47 62.35 -46.02
C ASN A 7 14.43 60.84 -46.13
N LEU A 8 15.59 60.20 -46.18
CA LEU A 8 15.72 58.74 -46.17
C LEU A 8 15.73 58.29 -44.73
N THR A 9 14.55 58.04 -44.19
CA THR A 9 14.43 57.27 -42.96
C THR A 9 14.48 55.81 -43.33
N LYS A 10 15.64 55.20 -43.17
CA LYS A 10 15.79 53.77 -43.23
C LYS A 10 15.20 53.17 -41.94
N PRO A 11 14.25 52.22 -42.02
CA PRO A 11 13.84 51.50 -40.81
C PRO A 11 15.00 50.60 -40.38
N LEU A 12 15.46 50.78 -39.16
CA LEU A 12 16.35 49.86 -38.48
C LEU A 12 15.53 48.59 -38.15
N THR A 13 15.65 47.59 -39.00
CA THR A 13 15.17 46.26 -38.68
C THR A 13 16.16 45.60 -37.73
N THR A 14 15.96 45.80 -36.47
CA THR A 14 16.70 45.04 -35.43
C THR A 14 16.10 43.63 -35.39
N ASN A 15 16.74 42.73 -36.11
CA ASN A 15 16.44 41.31 -35.96
C ASN A 15 16.99 40.84 -34.59
N VAL A 16 16.21 40.99 -33.56
CA VAL A 16 16.47 40.35 -32.29
C VAL A 16 16.15 38.88 -32.44
N LYS A 17 17.16 38.08 -32.74
CA LYS A 17 17.07 36.63 -32.58
C LYS A 17 17.06 36.33 -31.10
N LEU A 18 15.86 36.18 -30.55
CA LEU A 18 15.69 35.62 -29.21
C LEU A 18 16.11 34.16 -29.29
N PRO A 19 17.11 33.69 -28.52
CA PRO A 19 17.33 32.24 -28.39
C PRO A 19 16.17 31.69 -27.59
N ILE A 20 15.33 30.89 -28.23
CA ILE A 20 14.36 30.05 -27.55
C ILE A 20 15.19 29.01 -26.84
N LEU A 21 15.49 29.24 -25.56
CA LEU A 21 15.96 28.20 -24.67
C LEU A 21 14.79 27.26 -24.46
N PHE A 22 14.74 26.18 -25.23
CA PHE A 22 13.95 25.01 -24.90
C PHE A 22 14.60 24.40 -23.66
N GLY A 23 14.20 24.89 -22.50
CA GLY A 23 14.42 24.18 -21.25
C GLY A 23 13.59 22.91 -21.30
N ALA A 24 14.19 21.81 -21.66
CA ALA A 24 13.59 20.49 -21.45
C ALA A 24 13.45 20.29 -19.94
N ILE A 25 12.28 20.63 -19.41
CA ILE A 25 11.90 20.24 -18.06
C ILE A 25 11.67 18.72 -18.14
N LEU A 26 12.70 17.98 -17.81
CA LEU A 26 12.62 16.55 -17.58
C LEU A 26 11.78 16.35 -16.31
N ILE A 27 10.45 16.30 -16.47
CA ILE A 27 9.56 15.89 -15.40
C ILE A 27 9.81 14.41 -15.19
N CYS A 28 10.72 14.12 -14.26
CA CYS A 28 10.89 12.76 -13.74
C CYS A 28 9.62 12.42 -12.96
N ALA A 29 8.60 11.94 -13.67
CA ALA A 29 7.43 11.37 -13.05
C ALA A 29 7.90 10.09 -12.33
N THR A 30 8.18 10.21 -11.03
CA THR A 30 8.31 9.06 -10.15
C THR A 30 6.95 8.41 -10.09
N ILE A 31 6.74 7.41 -10.92
CA ILE A 31 5.58 6.52 -10.81
C ILE A 31 5.80 5.75 -9.52
N ALA A 32 5.26 6.26 -8.42
CA ALA A 32 5.12 5.48 -7.21
C ALA A 32 4.16 4.35 -7.59
N SER A 33 4.72 3.17 -7.87
CA SER A 33 3.94 1.96 -8.09
C SER A 33 3.18 1.70 -6.79
N ALA A 34 1.90 2.04 -6.76
CA ALA A 34 1.02 1.66 -5.68
C ALA A 34 0.95 0.13 -5.71
N ARG A 35 1.74 -0.50 -4.83
CA ARG A 35 1.69 -1.94 -4.65
C ARG A 35 0.32 -2.27 -4.09
N ALA A 36 -0.38 -3.20 -4.75
CA ALA A 36 -1.66 -3.70 -4.25
C ALA A 36 -1.43 -4.31 -2.86
N GLU A 37 -2.34 -3.98 -1.92
CA GLU A 37 -2.31 -4.52 -0.56
C GLU A 37 -2.47 -6.05 -0.63
N GLU A 38 -1.52 -6.78 -0.03
CA GLU A 38 -1.52 -8.24 -0.06
C GLU A 38 -2.60 -8.80 0.87
N THR A 39 -3.27 -9.87 0.43
CA THR A 39 -4.30 -10.55 1.22
C THR A 39 -3.85 -11.94 1.60
N TYR A 40 -3.81 -12.20 2.90
CA TYR A 40 -3.50 -13.49 3.50
C TYR A 40 -4.81 -14.16 3.93
N LYS A 41 -4.89 -15.48 3.81
CA LYS A 41 -6.08 -16.24 4.16
C LYS A 41 -5.84 -17.10 5.39
N LEU A 42 -6.79 -17.05 6.31
CA LEU A 42 -6.89 -17.93 7.45
C LEU A 42 -8.22 -18.69 7.37
N THR A 43 -8.16 -19.97 7.60
CA THR A 43 -9.36 -20.82 7.74
C THR A 43 -9.46 -21.30 9.17
N LEU A 44 -10.60 -21.10 9.80
CA LEU A 44 -10.93 -21.67 11.12
C LEU A 44 -11.78 -22.90 10.93
N LYS A 45 -11.28 -24.04 11.42
CA LYS A 45 -12.01 -25.31 11.43
C LYS A 45 -11.66 -26.11 12.66
N ASP A 46 -12.66 -26.71 13.28
CA ASP A 46 -12.51 -27.45 14.54
C ASP A 46 -11.76 -26.60 15.60
N HIS A 47 -12.13 -25.31 15.66
CA HIS A 47 -11.54 -24.30 16.55
C HIS A 47 -10.02 -24.13 16.40
N ARG A 48 -9.47 -24.33 15.19
CA ARG A 48 -8.07 -24.16 14.85
C ARG A 48 -7.89 -23.35 13.58
N PHE A 49 -6.96 -22.41 13.61
CA PHE A 49 -6.58 -21.66 12.41
C PHE A 49 -5.58 -22.43 11.56
N THR A 50 -5.81 -22.38 10.24
CA THR A 50 -4.89 -22.90 9.23
C THR A 50 -4.67 -21.84 8.14
N PRO A 51 -3.43 -21.48 7.83
CA PRO A 51 -2.22 -21.77 8.59
C PRO A 51 -2.27 -21.14 10.00
N ASN A 52 -1.53 -21.69 10.94
CA ASN A 52 -1.42 -21.09 12.29
C ASN A 52 -0.26 -20.07 12.40
N GLU A 53 0.46 -19.87 11.31
CA GLU A 53 1.48 -18.83 11.17
C GLU A 53 1.40 -18.18 9.80
N LEU A 54 1.33 -16.85 9.78
CA LEU A 54 1.44 -16.03 8.58
C LEU A 54 2.77 -15.28 8.60
N SER A 55 3.52 -15.33 7.50
CA SER A 55 4.72 -14.52 7.33
C SER A 55 4.38 -13.34 6.42
N VAL A 56 4.61 -12.13 6.92
CA VAL A 56 4.28 -10.88 6.23
C VAL A 56 5.50 -9.97 6.15
N PRO A 57 5.62 -9.11 5.13
CA PRO A 57 6.70 -8.13 5.09
C PRO A 57 6.50 -7.04 6.14
N THR A 58 7.60 -6.51 6.69
CA THR A 58 7.56 -5.33 7.54
C THR A 58 7.17 -4.07 6.76
N ASN A 59 6.62 -3.09 7.48
CA ASN A 59 6.35 -1.74 6.98
C ASN A 59 5.36 -1.67 5.80
N GLU A 60 4.63 -2.75 5.54
CA GLU A 60 3.57 -2.80 4.54
C GLU A 60 2.22 -3.10 5.22
N ARG A 61 1.16 -2.43 4.76
CA ARG A 61 -0.21 -2.77 5.16
C ARG A 61 -0.63 -4.03 4.44
N PHE A 62 -1.46 -4.82 5.07
CA PHE A 62 -1.99 -6.03 4.49
C PHE A 62 -3.41 -6.32 5.00
N THR A 63 -4.04 -7.27 4.37
CA THR A 63 -5.38 -7.73 4.72
C THR A 63 -5.31 -9.21 5.13
N VAL A 64 -6.07 -9.58 6.15
CA VAL A 64 -6.30 -10.98 6.51
C VAL A 64 -7.76 -11.31 6.25
N GLU A 65 -8.01 -12.28 5.38
CA GLU A 65 -9.32 -12.86 5.19
C GLU A 65 -9.46 -14.06 6.13
N VAL A 66 -10.46 -14.03 7.00
CA VAL A 66 -10.73 -15.11 7.96
C VAL A 66 -12.02 -15.78 7.57
N GLU A 67 -11.98 -17.07 7.25
CA GLU A 67 -13.13 -17.89 6.92
C GLU A 67 -13.40 -18.88 8.06
N ASN A 68 -14.58 -18.80 8.65
CA ASN A 68 -15.00 -19.72 9.70
C ASN A 68 -15.79 -20.88 9.10
N LEU A 69 -15.19 -22.07 9.03
CA LEU A 69 -15.82 -23.29 8.53
C LEU A 69 -16.59 -24.06 9.62
N ASP A 70 -16.48 -23.62 10.87
CA ASP A 70 -17.28 -24.18 11.95
C ASP A 70 -18.71 -23.62 11.90
N SER A 71 -19.66 -24.35 12.44
CA SER A 71 -21.07 -23.91 12.54
C SER A 71 -21.28 -22.89 13.66
N THR A 72 -20.37 -22.82 14.60
CA THR A 72 -20.42 -21.89 15.73
C THR A 72 -19.69 -20.59 15.41
N PRO A 73 -20.11 -19.46 15.99
CA PRO A 73 -19.37 -18.21 15.83
C PRO A 73 -17.98 -18.29 16.47
N ALA A 74 -17.07 -17.47 15.96
CA ALA A 74 -15.74 -17.27 16.50
C ALA A 74 -15.48 -15.78 16.63
N GLU A 75 -14.50 -15.41 17.43
CA GLU A 75 -14.02 -14.05 17.54
C GLU A 75 -12.52 -14.00 17.28
N PHE A 76 -12.16 -13.40 16.13
CA PHE A 76 -10.76 -13.19 15.79
C PHE A 76 -10.20 -12.08 16.67
N GLU A 77 -9.34 -12.46 17.58
CA GLU A 77 -8.75 -11.58 18.60
C GLU A 77 -7.24 -11.49 18.44
N SER A 78 -6.71 -10.29 18.53
CA SER A 78 -5.28 -10.03 18.67
C SER A 78 -5.05 -8.79 19.52
N GLY A 79 -4.66 -8.99 20.74
CA GLY A 79 -4.26 -7.89 21.63
C GLY A 79 -3.07 -7.09 21.10
N ASP A 80 -2.10 -7.77 20.48
CA ASP A 80 -0.90 -7.14 19.90
C ASP A 80 -1.25 -6.19 18.74
N LEU A 81 -2.27 -6.53 17.96
CA LEU A 81 -2.74 -5.74 16.83
C LEU A 81 -3.90 -4.81 17.18
N ARG A 82 -4.51 -5.01 18.37
CA ARG A 82 -5.74 -4.32 18.82
C ARG A 82 -6.90 -4.57 17.86
N ILE A 83 -7.10 -5.84 17.52
CA ILE A 83 -8.14 -6.32 16.63
C ILE A 83 -9.05 -7.27 17.39
N GLU A 84 -10.35 -7.08 17.27
CA GLU A 84 -11.42 -7.90 17.80
C GLU A 84 -12.55 -7.90 16.77
N LYS A 85 -12.81 -9.06 16.17
CA LYS A 85 -13.79 -9.20 15.09
C LYS A 85 -14.58 -10.51 15.18
N LEU A 86 -15.89 -10.39 15.29
CA LEU A 86 -16.79 -11.53 15.24
C LEU A 86 -16.85 -12.13 13.83
N VAL A 87 -16.79 -13.45 13.75
CA VAL A 87 -16.97 -14.23 12.52
C VAL A 87 -18.10 -15.24 12.75
N VAL A 88 -19.24 -15.04 12.15
CA VAL A 88 -20.35 -15.96 12.27
C VAL A 88 -19.99 -17.36 11.74
N GLY A 89 -20.64 -18.40 12.24
CA GLY A 89 -20.46 -19.77 11.74
C GLY A 89 -20.73 -19.86 10.24
N GLY A 90 -19.81 -20.45 9.49
CA GLY A 90 -19.86 -20.50 8.02
C GLY A 90 -19.60 -19.17 7.33
N GLY A 91 -19.23 -18.13 8.07
CA GLY A 91 -19.01 -16.79 7.55
C GLY A 91 -17.54 -16.47 7.24
N LYS A 92 -17.36 -15.30 6.68
CA LYS A 92 -16.04 -14.76 6.30
C LYS A 92 -15.98 -13.29 6.65
N ILE A 93 -14.83 -12.85 7.13
CA ILE A 93 -14.53 -11.45 7.38
C ILE A 93 -13.20 -11.05 6.73
N THR A 94 -13.05 -9.76 6.55
CA THR A 94 -11.81 -9.13 6.08
C THR A 94 -11.28 -8.21 7.16
N VAL A 95 -10.05 -8.43 7.58
CA VAL A 95 -9.37 -7.66 8.61
C VAL A 95 -8.23 -6.89 7.98
N LYS A 96 -8.28 -5.56 8.07
CA LYS A 96 -7.19 -4.70 7.63
C LYS A 96 -6.17 -4.55 8.74
N VAL A 97 -4.92 -4.84 8.44
CA VAL A 97 -3.82 -4.75 9.38
C VAL A 97 -2.86 -3.63 8.99
N ARG A 98 -2.52 -2.79 9.97
CA ARG A 98 -1.53 -1.73 9.78
C ARG A 98 -0.16 -2.29 9.45
N ALA A 99 0.72 -1.46 8.89
CA ALA A 99 2.13 -1.80 8.72
C ALA A 99 2.77 -2.18 10.07
N LEU A 100 3.47 -3.30 10.10
CA LEU A 100 4.08 -3.86 11.29
C LEU A 100 5.59 -3.68 11.27
N LYS A 101 6.18 -3.51 12.44
CA LYS A 101 7.62 -3.67 12.65
C LYS A 101 7.96 -5.16 12.73
N ALA A 102 9.22 -5.51 12.50
CA ALA A 102 9.70 -6.88 12.68
C ALA A 102 9.33 -7.41 14.07
N GLY A 103 8.77 -8.60 14.11
CA GLY A 103 8.31 -9.22 15.34
C GLY A 103 7.22 -10.26 15.13
N THR A 104 6.74 -10.81 16.23
CA THR A 104 5.69 -11.82 16.27
C THR A 104 4.47 -11.27 16.98
N TYR A 105 3.32 -11.39 16.34
CA TYR A 105 2.04 -10.86 16.79
C TYR A 105 1.06 -12.01 16.92
N LYS A 106 0.52 -12.21 18.12
CA LYS A 106 -0.38 -13.33 18.43
C LYS A 106 -1.81 -13.02 18.03
N PHE A 107 -2.53 -14.05 17.57
CA PHE A 107 -3.98 -14.05 17.38
C PHE A 107 -4.59 -15.38 17.84
N PHE A 108 -5.88 -15.39 18.12
CA PHE A 108 -6.62 -16.56 18.55
C PHE A 108 -8.13 -16.33 18.36
N ASP A 109 -8.93 -17.38 18.50
CA ASP A 109 -10.38 -17.28 18.68
C ASP A 109 -10.68 -17.15 20.17
N GLU A 110 -11.26 -16.02 20.58
CA GLU A 110 -11.53 -15.74 22.00
C GLU A 110 -12.49 -16.78 22.63
N TYR A 111 -13.37 -17.36 21.84
CA TYR A 111 -14.29 -18.38 22.33
C TYR A 111 -13.63 -19.75 22.54
N ASN A 112 -12.47 -19.97 21.92
CA ASN A 112 -11.69 -21.22 22.02
C ASN A 112 -10.18 -20.94 22.12
N PRO A 113 -9.73 -20.20 23.12
CA PRO A 113 -8.35 -19.70 23.18
C PRO A 113 -7.30 -20.82 23.30
N ASP A 114 -7.67 -21.96 23.92
CA ASP A 114 -6.71 -23.04 24.18
C ASP A 114 -6.30 -23.81 22.91
N THR A 115 -7.10 -23.76 21.85
CA THR A 115 -6.89 -24.54 20.63
C THR A 115 -6.60 -23.71 19.39
N SER A 116 -6.92 -22.42 19.43
CA SER A 116 -6.97 -21.57 18.23
C SER A 116 -5.78 -20.62 18.07
N GLY A 117 -4.73 -20.79 18.87
CA GLY A 117 -3.58 -19.90 18.84
C GLY A 117 -2.85 -19.89 17.49
N GLY A 118 -2.50 -18.70 17.01
CA GLY A 118 -1.68 -18.48 15.83
C GLY A 118 -0.81 -17.24 15.95
N THR A 119 0.04 -17.03 14.96
CA THR A 119 0.97 -15.89 14.92
C THR A 119 1.06 -15.26 13.53
N ILE A 120 1.24 -13.96 13.51
CA ILE A 120 1.71 -13.22 12.36
C ILE A 120 3.16 -12.83 12.63
N VAL A 121 4.07 -13.27 11.76
CA VAL A 121 5.50 -12.98 11.87
C VAL A 121 5.85 -11.95 10.78
N ALA A 122 6.15 -10.74 11.22
CA ALA A 122 6.61 -9.68 10.31
C ALA A 122 8.12 -9.78 10.16
N VAL A 123 8.56 -9.99 8.92
CA VAL A 123 9.96 -10.15 8.55
C VAL A 123 10.39 -9.11 7.52
N GLU A 124 11.63 -8.68 7.59
CA GLU A 124 12.16 -7.78 6.57
C GLU A 124 12.17 -8.48 5.20
N ALA A 125 11.64 -7.79 4.21
CA ALA A 125 11.70 -8.27 2.84
C ALA A 125 13.17 -8.39 2.43
N LYS A 126 13.58 -9.57 1.94
CA LYS A 126 14.91 -9.72 1.35
C LYS A 126 15.04 -8.75 0.19
N PRO A 127 16.17 -8.02 0.08
CA PRO A 127 16.44 -7.24 -1.13
C PRO A 127 16.28 -8.14 -2.36
N LYS A 128 15.53 -7.68 -3.32
CA LYS A 128 15.53 -8.35 -4.64
C LYS A 128 16.90 -8.10 -5.25
N GLU A 129 17.67 -9.17 -5.38
CA GLU A 129 18.90 -9.14 -6.16
C GLU A 129 18.59 -8.89 -7.64
#